data_6f047a50aaf76df2495f0bed7736afb4
#
_entry.id   6f047a50aaf76df2495f0bed7736afb4
#
_cell.length_a   1.000
_cell.length_b   1.000
_cell.length_c   1.000
_cell.angle_alpha   90.00
_cell.angle_beta   90.00
_cell.angle_gamma   90.00
#
_symmetry.space_group_name_H-M   'P 1'
#
loop_
_entity.id
_entity.type
_entity.pdbx_description
1 polymer ?
#
loop_
_entity_poly.entity_id
_entity_poly.type
_entity_poly.pdbx_seq_one_letter_code
_entity_poly.pdbx_strand_id
1 'polypeptide(L)'
;MTRSLKIGSLFLSGVFLTTALTACSGGQTGPATLTVDLSDRHQTMEGFGASSAWWSQEIGGWTDIGQSGKEVREEIMDLLYSEEGLGMNIYRYNLGAGTGTGEKPGVFTDSWRSAQSFIDDNGNIDYSLDANAVWCMNRAVALGADKVFFFSNSAPDTMTITGMPHSEEQRKKVTNLAPENYQAFADYALDAVEHFRAQGIPVIAISPINEPQWTWQGGQEGCHYEPDEMVALYKVFYQEMLSRGMTDDVELDMFESGQFGGSKFKKWFKALAEDETLGPVLHTLSGHSYNSSFADKEKTAKWLKKNYPDLKIRCTEWTEMTSGRDLGMDSAVIMADMICNDLKILDAISWTYWLAVSQYDWRDGLLYVDPSEPKPQTYTLTKRYYGYGNFTRFVKEGAVRVGTQMDRDKELNSIAFEQDGKLTMILVNSSAENERQVSFNIANANYQTMTTWLTDETHDLEQTAQTAYSAQGSVTLPPQSIMTVVLE
;
A
#
# COMPACT_ATOMS: atom_id res chain seq x y z
N MET A 1 4.90 17.42 -78.32
CA MET A 1 4.43 18.77 -78.68
C MET A 1 4.39 19.59 -77.41
N THR A 2 5.48 20.25 -77.09
CA THR A 2 5.72 21.68 -77.20
C THR A 2 4.59 22.56 -76.62
N ARG A 3 4.86 23.25 -75.51
CA ARG A 3 5.45 24.55 -75.45
C ARG A 3 5.77 25.03 -74.02
N SER A 4 6.98 25.45 -73.89
CA SER A 4 7.56 26.26 -72.81
C SER A 4 7.03 27.72 -72.89
N LEU A 5 6.88 28.38 -71.73
CA LEU A 5 6.97 29.84 -71.65
C LEU A 5 7.62 30.21 -70.31
N LYS A 6 8.72 30.86 -70.42
CA LYS A 6 9.46 31.59 -69.38
C LYS A 6 8.90 33.04 -69.33
N ILE A 7 8.78 33.62 -68.14
CA ILE A 7 8.88 35.06 -67.80
C ILE A 7 8.99 35.05 -66.28
N GLY A 8 9.93 35.60 -65.56
CA GLY A 8 10.67 36.77 -65.68
C GLY A 8 10.83 37.33 -64.26
N SER A 9 12.02 37.46 -63.77
CA SER A 9 12.41 37.86 -62.39
C SER A 9 11.98 39.28 -62.05
N LEU A 10 11.54 39.51 -60.80
CA LEU A 10 11.75 40.78 -60.10
C LEU A 10 12.10 40.50 -58.63
N PHE A 11 13.33 40.81 -58.26
CA PHE A 11 13.83 40.87 -56.89
C PHE A 11 13.21 42.09 -56.21
N LEU A 12 12.51 41.89 -55.10
CA LEU A 12 12.28 42.92 -54.10
C LEU A 12 12.86 42.43 -52.79
N SER A 13 13.97 43.03 -52.39
CA SER A 13 14.62 42.77 -51.10
C SER A 13 13.74 43.42 -50.00
N GLY A 14 12.96 42.60 -49.32
CA GLY A 14 12.32 42.96 -48.08
C GLY A 14 13.14 42.47 -46.92
N VAL A 15 13.76 43.39 -46.18
CA VAL A 15 14.43 43.10 -44.90
C VAL A 15 13.33 42.79 -43.89
N PHE A 16 13.10 41.50 -43.61
CA PHE A 16 12.31 41.09 -42.44
C PHE A 16 13.25 41.09 -41.22
N LEU A 17 13.08 42.10 -40.37
CA LEU A 17 13.54 42.04 -38.97
C LEU A 17 12.72 40.98 -38.27
N THR A 18 13.26 39.77 -38.16
CA THR A 18 12.75 38.78 -37.23
C THR A 18 13.17 39.18 -35.82
N THR A 19 12.31 39.87 -35.10
CA THR A 19 12.37 39.94 -33.66
C THR A 19 12.11 38.51 -33.13
N ALA A 20 13.19 37.81 -32.79
CA ALA A 20 13.12 36.60 -31.98
C ALA A 20 12.55 37.04 -30.62
N LEU A 21 11.25 36.80 -30.40
CA LEU A 21 10.69 36.72 -29.08
C LEU A 21 11.25 35.46 -28.44
N THR A 22 12.38 35.58 -27.75
CA THR A 22 12.78 34.66 -26.71
C THR A 22 11.70 34.75 -25.66
N ALA A 23 10.77 33.82 -25.70
CA ALA A 23 9.94 33.50 -24.56
C ALA A 23 10.89 32.97 -23.49
N CYS A 24 11.40 33.86 -22.65
CA CYS A 24 11.94 33.47 -21.35
C CYS A 24 10.76 32.84 -20.61
N SER A 25 10.71 31.51 -20.59
CA SER A 25 10.06 30.79 -19.51
C SER A 25 10.81 31.20 -18.24
N GLY A 26 10.27 32.21 -17.54
CA GLY A 26 10.80 32.65 -16.26
C GLY A 26 10.64 31.51 -15.26
N GLY A 27 11.59 30.58 -15.24
CA GLY A 27 11.79 29.68 -14.14
C GLY A 27 12.15 30.56 -12.94
N GLN A 28 11.38 30.43 -11.87
CA GLN A 28 11.62 31.15 -10.63
C GLN A 28 12.96 30.69 -10.06
N THR A 29 13.94 31.58 -9.99
CA THR A 29 15.34 31.34 -9.62
C THR A 29 15.54 31.43 -8.11
N GLY A 30 14.68 30.80 -7.29
CA GLY A 30 14.80 30.75 -5.85
C GLY A 30 14.43 29.40 -5.30
N PRO A 31 14.75 29.09 -4.03
CA PRO A 31 14.29 27.87 -3.39
C PRO A 31 12.76 27.78 -3.39
N ALA A 32 12.22 26.59 -3.56
CA ALA A 32 10.82 26.33 -3.31
C ALA A 32 10.54 26.57 -1.81
N THR A 33 9.29 26.94 -1.49
CA THR A 33 8.88 27.14 -0.09
C THR A 33 7.84 26.11 0.30
N LEU A 34 8.14 25.32 1.33
CA LEU A 34 7.17 24.49 2.00
C LEU A 34 6.56 25.27 3.17
N THR A 35 5.29 25.61 3.04
CA THR A 35 4.50 26.12 4.17
C THR A 35 3.85 24.98 4.92
N VAL A 36 4.05 24.94 6.24
CA VAL A 36 3.40 23.98 7.15
C VAL A 36 2.50 24.72 8.11
N ASP A 37 1.23 24.34 8.15
CA ASP A 37 0.24 24.87 9.07
C ASP A 37 -0.10 23.82 10.15
N LEU A 38 0.45 23.98 11.33
CA LEU A 38 0.24 23.10 12.47
C LEU A 38 -1.21 23.15 13.01
N SER A 39 -1.99 24.19 12.65
CA SER A 39 -3.39 24.32 13.06
C SER A 39 -4.35 23.60 12.11
N ASP A 40 -3.93 23.34 10.88
CA ASP A 40 -4.70 22.57 9.89
C ASP A 40 -4.47 21.07 10.11
N ARG A 41 -5.22 20.51 11.07
CA ARG A 41 -5.08 19.11 11.53
C ARG A 41 -6.03 18.19 10.76
N HIS A 42 -5.49 17.06 10.35
CA HIS A 42 -6.18 16.02 9.58
C HIS A 42 -6.22 14.67 10.33
N GLN A 43 -6.09 13.57 9.62
CA GLN A 43 -6.14 12.23 10.20
C GLN A 43 -5.02 11.98 11.22
N THR A 44 -5.33 11.13 12.19
CA THR A 44 -4.34 10.49 13.05
C THR A 44 -3.93 9.17 12.41
N MET A 45 -2.64 8.93 12.31
CA MET A 45 -2.10 7.71 11.70
C MET A 45 -2.31 6.49 12.59
N GLU A 46 -2.73 5.41 11.97
CA GLU A 46 -2.80 4.07 12.56
C GLU A 46 -1.49 3.29 12.32
N GLY A 47 -0.83 3.55 11.20
CA GLY A 47 0.48 3.01 10.91
C GLY A 47 0.75 2.63 9.46
N PHE A 48 1.80 1.85 9.29
CA PHE A 48 2.27 1.35 8.01
C PHE A 48 2.55 -0.14 8.08
N GLY A 49 2.34 -0.84 6.97
CA GLY A 49 2.55 -2.28 6.93
C GLY A 49 2.82 -2.84 5.55
N ALA A 50 2.82 -4.16 5.48
CA ALA A 50 2.86 -4.88 4.22
C ALA A 50 2.02 -6.15 4.27
N SER A 51 1.51 -6.58 3.10
CA SER A 51 0.84 -7.88 2.97
C SER A 51 1.86 -9.01 3.06
N SER A 52 1.47 -10.09 3.74
CA SER A 52 2.20 -11.35 3.81
C SER A 52 1.93 -12.29 2.63
N ALA A 53 0.90 -12.00 1.84
CA ALA A 53 0.63 -12.76 0.63
C ALA A 53 1.82 -12.58 -0.33
N TRP A 54 2.16 -13.53 -0.79
CA TRP A 54 2.27 -14.93 -1.02
C TRP A 54 3.60 -15.46 -0.45
N TRP A 55 4.51 -14.53 -0.09
CA TRP A 55 5.89 -14.82 0.26
C TRP A 55 6.05 -15.52 1.62
N SER A 56 5.18 -15.24 2.56
CA SER A 56 5.36 -15.70 3.95
C SER A 56 5.32 -17.21 4.08
N GLN A 57 4.51 -17.90 3.26
CA GLN A 57 4.40 -19.35 3.24
C GLN A 57 5.69 -20.06 2.75
N GLU A 58 6.53 -19.36 1.99
CA GLU A 58 7.83 -19.86 1.55
C GLU A 58 8.94 -19.41 2.50
N ILE A 59 9.02 -18.09 2.73
CA ILE A 59 10.09 -17.49 3.54
C ILE A 59 10.10 -18.02 4.98
N GLY A 60 8.94 -18.26 5.58
CA GLY A 60 8.86 -18.82 6.94
C GLY A 60 9.57 -20.17 7.11
N GLY A 61 9.78 -20.91 6.01
CA GLY A 61 10.54 -22.16 5.99
C GLY A 61 12.05 -22.00 5.75
N TRP A 62 12.58 -20.78 5.55
CA TRP A 62 13.98 -20.55 5.16
C TRP A 62 14.91 -20.51 6.39
N THR A 63 15.41 -21.66 6.78
CA THR A 63 16.26 -21.86 7.97
C THR A 63 17.76 -21.89 7.67
N ASP A 64 18.17 -21.67 6.42
CA ASP A 64 19.60 -21.54 6.10
C ASP A 64 20.19 -20.29 6.77
N ILE A 65 21.45 -20.38 7.16
CA ILE A 65 22.14 -19.26 7.82
C ILE A 65 22.56 -18.23 6.77
N GLY A 66 22.06 -17.02 6.92
CA GLY A 66 22.35 -15.88 6.05
C GLY A 66 23.63 -15.14 6.43
N GLN A 67 23.78 -13.93 5.87
CA GLN A 67 25.01 -13.15 5.99
C GLN A 67 25.26 -12.59 7.41
N SER A 68 24.18 -12.35 8.16
CA SER A 68 24.29 -11.86 9.56
C SER A 68 24.61 -12.96 10.58
N GLY A 69 24.60 -14.21 10.15
CA GLY A 69 24.73 -15.37 11.05
C GLY A 69 23.41 -15.81 11.68
N LYS A 70 22.28 -15.21 11.30
CA LYS A 70 20.90 -15.64 11.62
C LYS A 70 20.33 -16.47 10.46
N GLU A 71 19.18 -17.13 10.70
CA GLU A 71 18.41 -17.71 9.60
C GLU A 71 17.93 -16.62 8.62
N VAL A 72 17.89 -16.91 7.32
CA VAL A 72 17.50 -15.92 6.31
C VAL A 72 16.10 -15.37 6.57
N ARG A 73 15.16 -16.20 7.02
CA ARG A 73 13.82 -15.75 7.43
C ARG A 73 13.86 -14.73 8.58
N GLU A 74 14.76 -14.91 9.55
CA GLU A 74 14.96 -13.97 10.65
C GLU A 74 15.52 -12.63 10.14
N GLU A 75 16.51 -12.67 9.25
CA GLU A 75 17.08 -11.46 8.63
C GLU A 75 15.99 -10.66 7.90
N ILE A 76 15.16 -11.34 7.09
CA ILE A 76 14.06 -10.68 6.35
C ILE A 76 13.04 -10.08 7.30
N MET A 77 12.63 -10.80 8.34
CA MET A 77 11.66 -10.29 9.32
C MET A 77 12.22 -9.11 10.12
N ASP A 78 13.50 -9.17 10.51
CA ASP A 78 14.18 -8.06 11.18
C ASP A 78 14.21 -6.81 10.28
N LEU A 79 14.52 -6.94 8.98
CA LEU A 79 14.46 -5.84 8.01
C LEU A 79 13.07 -5.21 7.92
N LEU A 80 12.00 -6.00 8.00
CA LEU A 80 10.65 -5.51 7.80
C LEU A 80 10.04 -4.91 9.08
N TYR A 81 10.23 -5.54 10.24
CA TYR A 81 9.46 -5.24 11.45
C TYR A 81 10.27 -4.73 12.64
N SER A 82 11.61 -4.95 12.70
CA SER A 82 12.41 -4.42 13.80
C SER A 82 12.55 -2.89 13.73
N GLU A 83 12.88 -2.25 14.85
CA GLU A 83 13.14 -0.80 14.92
C GLU A 83 14.34 -0.36 14.06
N GLU A 84 15.34 -1.22 13.91
CA GLU A 84 16.49 -0.96 13.05
C GLU A 84 16.16 -1.14 11.56
N GLY A 85 15.14 -1.95 11.25
CA GLY A 85 14.60 -2.16 9.92
C GLY A 85 13.59 -1.08 9.52
N LEU A 86 12.50 -1.46 8.88
CA LEU A 86 11.41 -0.55 8.53
C LEU A 86 10.55 -0.16 9.73
N GLY A 87 10.51 -0.96 10.79
CA GLY A 87 9.67 -0.71 11.97
C GLY A 87 8.19 -0.62 11.63
N MET A 88 7.71 -1.45 10.70
CA MET A 88 6.30 -1.54 10.37
C MET A 88 5.51 -2.07 11.58
N ASN A 89 4.33 -1.50 11.82
CA ASN A 89 3.47 -1.91 12.94
C ASN A 89 2.21 -2.66 12.51
N ILE A 90 1.94 -2.76 11.21
CA ILE A 90 0.81 -3.50 10.65
C ILE A 90 1.31 -4.72 9.88
N TYR A 91 0.78 -5.91 10.22
CA TYR A 91 0.97 -7.15 9.46
C TYR A 91 -0.36 -7.56 8.82
N ARG A 92 -0.45 -7.55 7.49
CA ARG A 92 -1.66 -7.95 6.76
C ARG A 92 -1.54 -9.43 6.37
N TYR A 93 -2.15 -10.31 7.19
CA TYR A 93 -2.10 -11.76 7.04
C TYR A 93 -3.08 -12.26 5.98
N ASN A 94 -2.59 -13.00 4.98
CA ASN A 94 -3.45 -13.69 4.01
C ASN A 94 -4.00 -14.98 4.63
N LEU A 95 -5.28 -15.00 4.97
CA LEU A 95 -5.98 -16.22 5.34
C LEU A 95 -6.22 -17.02 4.07
N GLY A 96 -5.36 -18.03 3.83
CA GLY A 96 -5.28 -18.75 2.57
C GLY A 96 -6.53 -19.52 2.22
N ALA A 97 -6.81 -19.63 0.94
CA ALA A 97 -7.99 -20.31 0.40
C ALA A 97 -7.73 -21.77 0.01
N GLY A 98 -6.53 -22.27 0.23
CA GLY A 98 -6.13 -23.62 -0.15
C GLY A 98 -5.44 -23.69 -1.52
N THR A 99 -4.83 -24.84 -1.76
CA THR A 99 -4.01 -25.08 -2.97
C THR A 99 -4.77 -25.85 -4.07
N GLY A 100 -6.06 -26.04 -3.88
CA GLY A 100 -6.91 -26.94 -4.67
C GLY A 100 -6.96 -28.33 -4.06
N THR A 101 -8.15 -28.93 -4.00
CA THR A 101 -8.33 -30.28 -3.48
C THR A 101 -7.59 -31.31 -4.36
N GLY A 102 -6.97 -32.32 -3.77
CA GLY A 102 -5.97 -33.25 -4.32
C GLY A 102 -6.25 -33.95 -5.66
N GLU A 103 -7.44 -33.83 -6.23
CA GLU A 103 -7.78 -34.32 -7.57
C GLU A 103 -7.61 -33.24 -8.68
N LYS A 104 -7.33 -31.99 -8.31
CA LYS A 104 -7.07 -30.87 -9.25
C LYS A 104 -5.66 -30.32 -9.03
N PRO A 105 -4.61 -31.09 -9.35
CA PRO A 105 -3.24 -30.63 -9.17
C PRO A 105 -2.97 -29.42 -10.05
N GLY A 106 -2.37 -28.38 -9.45
CA GLY A 106 -1.89 -27.24 -10.20
C GLY A 106 -2.94 -26.19 -10.51
N VAL A 107 -3.79 -25.86 -9.56
CA VAL A 107 -4.65 -24.67 -9.64
C VAL A 107 -3.81 -23.45 -9.95
N PHE A 108 -2.67 -23.36 -9.28
CA PHE A 108 -1.61 -22.43 -9.63
C PHE A 108 -0.37 -23.21 -10.03
N THR A 109 0.15 -22.92 -11.22
CA THR A 109 1.45 -23.43 -11.67
C THR A 109 2.59 -22.81 -10.84
N ASP A 110 2.29 -21.77 -10.11
CA ASP A 110 3.18 -21.02 -9.25
C ASP A 110 2.76 -21.21 -7.78
N SER A 111 3.53 -21.98 -7.01
CA SER A 111 3.26 -22.28 -5.60
C SER A 111 3.23 -21.03 -4.71
N TRP A 112 3.91 -19.96 -5.11
CA TRP A 112 3.89 -18.70 -4.36
C TRP A 112 2.52 -18.01 -4.37
N ARG A 113 1.69 -18.24 -5.37
CA ARG A 113 0.37 -17.61 -5.51
C ARG A 113 -0.77 -18.43 -4.90
N SER A 114 -0.43 -19.45 -4.12
CA SER A 114 -1.37 -20.37 -3.50
C SER A 114 -1.09 -20.43 -2.00
N ALA A 115 -1.97 -19.86 -1.20
CA ALA A 115 -1.86 -19.89 0.25
C ALA A 115 -2.65 -21.05 0.83
N GLN A 116 -2.04 -21.83 1.73
CA GLN A 116 -2.66 -22.96 2.39
C GLN A 116 -3.83 -22.48 3.28
N SER A 117 -4.96 -23.16 3.21
CA SER A 117 -6.03 -23.00 4.21
C SER A 117 -5.74 -23.84 5.45
N PHE A 118 -6.44 -23.55 6.55
CA PHE A 118 -6.38 -24.38 7.79
C PHE A 118 -7.35 -25.57 7.75
N ILE A 119 -7.85 -25.97 6.58
CA ILE A 119 -8.72 -27.12 6.42
C ILE A 119 -7.90 -28.28 5.82
N ASP A 120 -7.88 -29.41 6.55
CA ASP A 120 -7.20 -30.62 6.08
C ASP A 120 -8.04 -31.38 5.01
N ASP A 121 -7.47 -32.41 4.41
CA ASP A 121 -8.11 -33.26 3.40
C ASP A 121 -9.40 -33.98 3.92
N ASN A 122 -9.60 -34.04 5.22
CA ASN A 122 -10.78 -34.62 5.87
C ASN A 122 -11.84 -33.56 6.24
N GLY A 123 -11.58 -32.29 5.99
CA GLY A 123 -12.43 -31.17 6.34
C GLY A 123 -12.30 -30.71 7.81
N ASN A 124 -11.26 -31.12 8.53
CA ASN A 124 -11.01 -30.66 9.89
C ASN A 124 -10.12 -29.44 9.91
N ILE A 125 -10.26 -28.62 10.95
CA ILE A 125 -9.38 -27.47 11.17
C ILE A 125 -8.03 -27.96 11.76
N ASP A 126 -6.95 -27.59 11.07
CA ASP A 126 -5.58 -27.83 11.49
C ASP A 126 -4.73 -26.57 11.27
N TYR A 127 -4.49 -25.81 12.31
CA TYR A 127 -3.70 -24.57 12.25
C TYR A 127 -2.19 -24.79 11.99
N SER A 128 -1.74 -26.03 11.90
CA SER A 128 -0.35 -26.33 11.51
C SER A 128 -0.13 -26.33 10.00
N LEU A 129 -1.18 -26.29 9.19
CA LEU A 129 -1.09 -26.38 7.72
C LEU A 129 -0.40 -25.17 7.07
N ASP A 130 -0.57 -23.98 7.62
CA ASP A 130 0.11 -22.75 7.14
C ASP A 130 1.25 -22.33 8.09
N ALA A 131 2.02 -23.30 8.58
CA ALA A 131 3.02 -23.11 9.63
C ALA A 131 4.05 -22.01 9.30
N ASN A 132 4.46 -21.89 8.04
CA ASN A 132 5.46 -20.90 7.61
C ASN A 132 4.92 -19.47 7.68
N ALA A 133 3.72 -19.22 7.16
CA ALA A 133 3.11 -17.90 7.23
C ALA A 133 2.74 -17.52 8.66
N VAL A 134 2.26 -18.49 9.45
CA VAL A 134 2.02 -18.31 10.89
C VAL A 134 3.33 -17.99 11.64
N TRP A 135 4.44 -18.62 11.28
CA TRP A 135 5.74 -18.27 11.85
C TRP A 135 6.11 -16.82 11.55
N CYS A 136 5.94 -16.35 10.29
CA CYS A 136 6.19 -14.96 9.91
C CYS A 136 5.30 -13.98 10.69
N MET A 137 4.01 -14.28 10.86
CA MET A 137 3.09 -13.45 11.64
C MET A 137 3.54 -13.35 13.11
N ASN A 138 3.84 -14.46 13.76
CA ASN A 138 4.35 -14.49 15.13
C ASN A 138 5.65 -13.69 15.26
N ARG A 139 6.55 -13.81 14.27
CA ARG A 139 7.81 -13.09 14.28
C ARG A 139 7.62 -11.59 14.10
N ALA A 140 6.71 -11.15 13.21
CA ALA A 140 6.37 -9.75 13.04
C ALA A 140 5.86 -9.14 14.35
N VAL A 141 4.94 -9.83 15.04
CA VAL A 141 4.43 -9.39 16.36
C VAL A 141 5.54 -9.32 17.41
N ALA A 142 6.41 -10.33 17.47
CA ALA A 142 7.54 -10.33 18.40
C ALA A 142 8.55 -9.18 18.11
N LEU A 143 8.60 -8.66 16.91
CA LEU A 143 9.46 -7.54 16.49
C LEU A 143 8.81 -6.17 16.61
N GLY A 144 7.51 -6.08 16.90
CA GLY A 144 6.84 -4.81 17.17
C GLY A 144 5.58 -4.54 16.33
N ALA A 145 5.15 -5.46 15.47
CA ALA A 145 3.85 -5.33 14.84
C ALA A 145 2.74 -5.48 15.91
N ASP A 146 2.03 -4.38 16.16
CA ASP A 146 0.98 -4.30 17.18
C ASP A 146 -0.44 -4.40 16.60
N LYS A 147 -0.54 -4.54 15.27
CA LYS A 147 -1.79 -4.73 14.52
C LYS A 147 -1.64 -5.83 13.48
N VAL A 148 -2.54 -6.80 13.54
CA VAL A 148 -2.66 -7.84 12.52
C VAL A 148 -4.03 -7.70 11.87
N PHE A 149 -4.03 -7.54 10.55
CA PHE A 149 -5.24 -7.52 9.72
C PHE A 149 -5.34 -8.85 8.98
N PHE A 150 -6.39 -9.60 9.23
CA PHE A 150 -6.67 -10.79 8.43
C PHE A 150 -7.43 -10.39 7.18
N PHE A 151 -7.05 -10.94 6.02
CA PHE A 151 -7.83 -10.78 4.81
C PHE A 151 -7.88 -12.10 4.03
N SER A 152 -8.97 -12.30 3.30
CA SER A 152 -9.16 -13.45 2.43
C SER A 152 -9.34 -13.00 0.99
N ASN A 153 -8.54 -13.55 0.07
CA ASN A 153 -8.75 -13.37 -1.35
C ASN A 153 -9.97 -14.18 -1.84
N SER A 154 -10.20 -15.34 -1.24
CA SER A 154 -11.33 -16.24 -1.51
C SER A 154 -11.68 -17.03 -0.24
N ALA A 155 -12.90 -17.54 -0.16
CA ALA A 155 -13.22 -18.61 0.78
C ALA A 155 -12.38 -19.86 0.48
N PRO A 156 -12.16 -20.76 1.47
CA PRO A 156 -11.48 -22.02 1.25
C PRO A 156 -12.04 -22.79 0.05
N ASP A 157 -11.16 -23.40 -0.75
CA ASP A 157 -11.50 -24.13 -1.97
C ASP A 157 -12.56 -25.23 -1.76
N THR A 158 -12.54 -25.86 -0.59
CA THR A 158 -13.55 -26.86 -0.16
C THR A 158 -14.96 -26.28 0.00
N MET A 159 -15.09 -24.96 0.15
CA MET A 159 -16.38 -24.26 0.28
C MET A 159 -16.82 -23.59 -1.04
N THR A 160 -15.95 -23.53 -2.03
CA THR A 160 -16.25 -22.85 -3.30
C THR A 160 -17.04 -23.73 -4.26
N ILE A 161 -17.78 -23.09 -5.17
CA ILE A 161 -18.62 -23.81 -6.17
C ILE A 161 -17.73 -24.60 -7.13
N THR A 162 -16.53 -24.09 -7.46
CA THR A 162 -15.63 -24.75 -8.40
C THR A 162 -14.71 -25.77 -7.73
N GLY A 163 -14.62 -25.77 -6.40
CA GLY A 163 -13.58 -26.49 -5.65
C GLY A 163 -12.18 -25.91 -5.88
N MET A 164 -12.09 -24.61 -6.25
CA MET A 164 -10.89 -23.88 -6.57
C MET A 164 -10.90 -22.55 -5.83
N PRO A 165 -9.76 -22.00 -5.39
CA PRO A 165 -9.72 -20.68 -4.73
C PRO A 165 -9.87 -19.51 -5.71
N HIS A 166 -10.41 -19.75 -6.90
CA HIS A 166 -10.72 -18.75 -7.93
C HIS A 166 -11.89 -19.20 -8.81
N SER A 167 -12.50 -18.26 -9.53
CA SER A 167 -13.53 -18.57 -10.53
C SER A 167 -12.92 -19.17 -11.80
N GLU A 168 -13.72 -19.97 -12.53
CA GLU A 168 -13.38 -20.43 -13.87
C GLU A 168 -13.75 -19.40 -14.93
N GLU A 169 -13.18 -19.52 -16.15
CA GLU A 169 -13.43 -18.59 -17.24
C GLU A 169 -14.93 -18.48 -17.62
N GLN A 170 -15.65 -19.58 -17.54
CA GLN A 170 -17.09 -19.65 -17.83
C GLN A 170 -17.95 -18.96 -16.75
N ARG A 171 -17.38 -18.71 -15.58
CA ARG A 171 -18.03 -18.09 -14.43
C ARG A 171 -17.59 -16.65 -14.18
N LYS A 172 -17.19 -15.96 -15.25
CA LYS A 172 -16.87 -14.52 -15.20
C LYS A 172 -18.01 -13.74 -14.55
N LYS A 173 -17.71 -12.86 -13.59
CA LYS A 173 -18.68 -12.00 -12.93
C LYS A 173 -19.79 -12.75 -12.19
N VAL A 174 -19.52 -13.96 -11.74
CA VAL A 174 -20.40 -14.73 -10.86
C VAL A 174 -19.59 -15.15 -9.66
N THR A 175 -20.17 -15.02 -8.47
CA THR A 175 -19.50 -15.45 -7.25
C THR A 175 -19.10 -16.92 -7.30
N ASN A 176 -17.95 -17.24 -6.72
CA ASN A 176 -17.50 -18.63 -6.56
C ASN A 176 -17.89 -19.23 -5.19
N LEU A 177 -18.58 -18.47 -4.36
CA LEU A 177 -19.10 -18.93 -3.06
C LEU A 177 -20.62 -18.96 -3.08
N ALA A 178 -21.21 -20.13 -2.85
CA ALA A 178 -22.65 -20.28 -2.79
C ALA A 178 -23.22 -19.73 -1.46
N PRO A 179 -24.41 -19.11 -1.44
CA PRO A 179 -24.99 -18.53 -0.21
C PRO A 179 -25.13 -19.51 0.95
N GLU A 180 -25.35 -20.80 0.67
CA GLU A 180 -25.41 -21.86 1.68
C GLU A 180 -24.08 -22.07 2.43
N ASN A 181 -22.97 -21.62 1.89
CA ASN A 181 -21.64 -21.73 2.49
C ASN A 181 -21.18 -20.43 3.19
N TYR A 182 -21.99 -19.35 3.18
CA TYR A 182 -21.62 -18.09 3.82
C TYR A 182 -21.38 -18.24 5.33
N GLN A 183 -22.22 -19.00 6.02
CA GLN A 183 -22.07 -19.26 7.46
C GLN A 183 -20.81 -20.09 7.73
N ALA A 184 -20.58 -21.15 6.97
CA ALA A 184 -19.39 -22.00 7.15
C ALA A 184 -18.09 -21.20 6.93
N PHE A 185 -18.09 -20.27 5.96
CA PHE A 185 -16.94 -19.41 5.73
C PHE A 185 -16.76 -18.41 6.88
N ALA A 186 -17.83 -17.81 7.39
CA ALA A 186 -17.75 -16.91 8.54
C ALA A 186 -17.23 -17.66 9.78
N ASP A 187 -17.77 -18.84 10.08
CA ASP A 187 -17.32 -19.67 11.20
C ASP A 187 -15.82 -19.96 11.09
N TYR A 188 -15.36 -20.46 9.94
CA TYR A 188 -13.95 -20.76 9.67
C TYR A 188 -13.02 -19.56 9.91
N ALA A 189 -13.37 -18.42 9.32
CA ALA A 189 -12.52 -17.23 9.39
C ALA A 189 -12.49 -16.63 10.81
N LEU A 190 -13.62 -16.61 11.50
CA LEU A 190 -13.72 -16.10 12.87
C LEU A 190 -13.11 -17.08 13.89
N ASP A 191 -13.20 -18.40 13.67
CA ASP A 191 -12.47 -19.40 14.48
C ASP A 191 -10.95 -19.16 14.39
N ALA A 192 -10.43 -18.85 13.20
CA ALA A 192 -9.03 -18.50 13.03
C ALA A 192 -8.66 -17.22 13.79
N VAL A 193 -9.50 -16.17 13.72
CA VAL A 193 -9.30 -14.94 14.49
C VAL A 193 -9.27 -15.22 15.99
N GLU A 194 -10.23 -15.97 16.52
CA GLU A 194 -10.28 -16.33 17.95
C GLU A 194 -9.07 -17.15 18.36
N HIS A 195 -8.68 -18.14 17.55
CA HIS A 195 -7.52 -19.00 17.80
C HIS A 195 -6.23 -18.19 17.97
N PHE A 196 -5.92 -17.29 17.05
CA PHE A 196 -4.69 -16.50 17.10
C PHE A 196 -4.76 -15.41 18.18
N ARG A 197 -5.91 -14.78 18.40
CA ARG A 197 -6.08 -13.85 19.53
C ARG A 197 -5.87 -14.54 20.88
N ALA A 198 -6.34 -15.78 21.04
CA ALA A 198 -6.10 -16.55 22.25
C ALA A 198 -4.61 -16.88 22.48
N GLN A 199 -3.78 -16.85 21.44
CA GLN A 199 -2.32 -16.98 21.52
C GLN A 199 -1.61 -15.62 21.71
N GLY A 200 -2.34 -14.52 21.82
CA GLY A 200 -1.78 -13.18 22.03
C GLY A 200 -1.42 -12.43 20.74
N ILE A 201 -1.83 -12.91 19.58
CA ILE A 201 -1.68 -12.17 18.32
C ILE A 201 -2.72 -11.04 18.28
N PRO A 202 -2.33 -9.80 18.05
CA PRO A 202 -3.24 -8.65 18.06
C PRO A 202 -4.04 -8.54 16.75
N VAL A 203 -4.89 -9.54 16.46
CA VAL A 203 -5.80 -9.48 15.31
C VAL A 203 -6.89 -8.48 15.64
N ILE A 204 -6.89 -7.34 14.94
CA ILE A 204 -7.82 -6.22 15.18
C ILE A 204 -8.84 -6.02 14.07
N ALA A 205 -8.65 -6.66 12.91
CA ALA A 205 -9.58 -6.56 11.80
C ALA A 205 -9.60 -7.85 10.96
N ILE A 206 -10.75 -8.13 10.35
CA ILE A 206 -10.95 -9.20 9.36
C ILE A 206 -11.65 -8.67 8.12
N SER A 207 -11.02 -8.86 6.95
CA SER A 207 -11.56 -8.60 5.62
C SER A 207 -11.89 -9.92 4.91
N PRO A 208 -13.13 -10.39 4.90
CA PRO A 208 -13.50 -11.66 4.27
C PRO A 208 -13.58 -11.58 2.73
N ILE A 209 -13.52 -10.39 2.17
CA ILE A 209 -13.64 -10.12 0.73
C ILE A 209 -12.50 -9.22 0.29
N ASN A 210 -11.87 -9.57 -0.83
CA ASN A 210 -10.84 -8.76 -1.47
C ASN A 210 -11.23 -8.46 -2.91
N GLU A 211 -11.22 -7.18 -3.29
CA GLU A 211 -11.48 -6.68 -4.66
C GLU A 211 -12.73 -7.30 -5.34
N PRO A 212 -13.91 -7.24 -4.74
CA PRO A 212 -15.11 -7.96 -5.21
C PRO A 212 -15.55 -7.57 -6.62
N GLN A 213 -15.13 -6.40 -7.10
CA GLN A 213 -15.53 -5.89 -8.42
C GLN A 213 -14.75 -6.49 -9.61
N TRP A 214 -13.72 -7.31 -9.35
CA TRP A 214 -12.91 -7.94 -10.39
C TRP A 214 -13.36 -9.38 -10.70
N THR A 215 -12.92 -9.88 -11.84
CA THR A 215 -13.26 -11.24 -12.31
C THR A 215 -12.04 -12.16 -12.13
N TRP A 216 -11.94 -12.82 -11.04
CA TRP A 216 -10.84 -13.68 -10.68
C TRP A 216 -10.92 -15.04 -11.41
N GLN A 217 -10.12 -15.24 -12.46
CA GLN A 217 -10.22 -16.38 -13.36
C GLN A 217 -9.02 -17.32 -13.35
N GLY A 218 -8.26 -17.34 -12.27
CA GLY A 218 -7.04 -18.12 -12.14
C GLY A 218 -5.79 -17.24 -12.08
N GLY A 219 -4.64 -17.88 -11.89
CA GLY A 219 -3.36 -17.22 -11.69
C GLY A 219 -3.11 -16.74 -10.27
N GLN A 220 -4.14 -16.61 -9.45
CA GLN A 220 -4.11 -16.31 -8.01
C GLN A 220 -5.48 -16.55 -7.40
N GLU A 221 -5.55 -16.59 -6.06
CA GLU A 221 -6.80 -16.60 -5.31
C GLU A 221 -7.63 -15.36 -5.59
N GLY A 222 -8.94 -15.49 -5.55
CA GLY A 222 -9.85 -14.36 -5.69
C GLY A 222 -11.30 -14.78 -5.95
N CYS A 223 -12.24 -13.96 -5.51
CA CYS A 223 -13.66 -14.20 -5.69
C CYS A 223 -14.38 -12.91 -6.10
N HIS A 224 -15.16 -12.98 -7.17
CA HIS A 224 -16.07 -11.90 -7.55
C HIS A 224 -17.33 -11.95 -6.73
N TYR A 225 -17.85 -10.79 -6.32
CA TYR A 225 -19.16 -10.63 -5.70
C TYR A 225 -19.89 -9.45 -6.35
N GLU A 226 -21.13 -9.64 -6.78
CA GLU A 226 -22.00 -8.50 -7.05
C GLU A 226 -22.38 -7.80 -5.75
N PRO A 227 -22.83 -6.53 -5.77
CA PRO A 227 -23.05 -5.76 -4.54
C PRO A 227 -23.99 -6.39 -3.53
N ASP A 228 -25.05 -7.06 -4.00
CA ASP A 228 -26.03 -7.76 -3.13
C ASP A 228 -25.45 -9.04 -2.53
N GLU A 229 -24.64 -9.78 -3.26
CA GLU A 229 -23.91 -10.95 -2.75
C GLU A 229 -22.87 -10.53 -1.70
N MET A 230 -22.12 -9.46 -1.96
CA MET A 230 -21.16 -8.87 -1.02
C MET A 230 -21.85 -8.45 0.29
N VAL A 231 -22.94 -7.70 0.19
CA VAL A 231 -23.72 -7.27 1.37
C VAL A 231 -24.24 -8.47 2.15
N ALA A 232 -24.76 -9.50 1.45
CA ALA A 232 -25.28 -10.69 2.11
C ALA A 232 -24.20 -11.43 2.90
N LEU A 233 -22.98 -11.58 2.34
CA LEU A 233 -21.86 -12.22 3.03
C LEU A 233 -21.39 -11.39 4.23
N TYR A 234 -21.21 -10.07 4.09
CA TYR A 234 -20.84 -9.20 5.22
C TYR A 234 -21.86 -9.23 6.35
N LYS A 235 -23.15 -9.35 6.03
CA LYS A 235 -24.21 -9.48 7.07
C LYS A 235 -24.06 -10.77 7.86
N VAL A 236 -23.72 -11.89 7.22
CA VAL A 236 -23.46 -13.17 7.90
C VAL A 236 -22.27 -13.03 8.84
N PHE A 237 -21.15 -12.46 8.36
CA PHE A 237 -19.97 -12.19 9.19
C PHE A 237 -20.30 -11.30 10.39
N TYR A 238 -21.00 -10.19 10.16
CA TYR A 238 -21.35 -9.25 11.22
C TYR A 238 -22.26 -9.89 12.29
N GLN A 239 -23.27 -10.68 11.87
CA GLN A 239 -24.15 -11.38 12.80
C GLN A 239 -23.39 -12.43 13.62
N GLU A 240 -22.45 -13.15 13.00
CA GLU A 240 -21.64 -14.12 13.70
C GLU A 240 -20.67 -13.45 14.68
N MET A 241 -20.02 -12.33 14.30
CA MET A 241 -19.21 -11.53 15.20
C MET A 241 -20.00 -11.01 16.40
N LEU A 242 -21.23 -10.55 16.18
CA LEU A 242 -22.16 -10.16 17.28
C LEU A 242 -22.47 -11.34 18.21
N SER A 243 -22.75 -12.53 17.65
CA SER A 243 -23.07 -13.71 18.44
C SER A 243 -21.92 -14.17 19.33
N ARG A 244 -20.67 -13.95 18.86
CA ARG A 244 -19.42 -14.27 19.57
C ARG A 244 -18.95 -13.14 20.50
N GLY A 245 -19.59 -11.96 20.46
CA GLY A 245 -19.16 -10.79 21.24
C GLY A 245 -17.81 -10.22 20.79
N MET A 246 -17.47 -10.33 19.51
CA MET A 246 -16.18 -9.91 18.95
C MET A 246 -16.14 -8.46 18.47
N THR A 247 -17.29 -7.83 18.29
CA THR A 247 -17.42 -6.51 17.62
C THR A 247 -16.76 -5.34 18.35
N ASP A 248 -16.46 -5.48 19.63
CA ASP A 248 -15.75 -4.45 20.39
C ASP A 248 -14.23 -4.53 20.23
N ASP A 249 -13.72 -5.70 19.84
CA ASP A 249 -12.30 -6.01 19.79
C ASP A 249 -11.75 -6.21 18.38
N VAL A 250 -12.60 -6.61 17.44
CA VAL A 250 -12.24 -6.92 16.05
C VAL A 250 -13.18 -6.19 15.11
N GLU A 251 -12.64 -5.45 14.19
CA GLU A 251 -13.40 -4.75 13.16
C GLU A 251 -13.69 -5.69 11.98
N LEU A 252 -14.95 -5.67 11.52
CA LEU A 252 -15.28 -6.21 10.21
C LEU A 252 -14.85 -5.18 9.17
N ASP A 253 -13.69 -5.36 8.58
CA ASP A 253 -13.11 -4.44 7.62
C ASP A 253 -13.78 -4.59 6.26
N MET A 254 -14.27 -3.50 5.71
CA MET A 254 -15.07 -3.44 4.49
C MET A 254 -14.50 -2.37 3.58
N PHE A 255 -14.42 -2.51 2.38
CA PHE A 255 -14.93 -3.31 1.31
C PHE A 255 -13.78 -3.91 0.47
N GLU A 256 -12.50 -3.52 0.79
CA GLU A 256 -11.26 -3.91 0.08
C GLU A 256 -11.39 -3.67 -1.44
N SER A 257 -11.81 -2.45 -1.78
CA SER A 257 -12.01 -2.07 -3.18
C SER A 257 -10.68 -2.00 -3.92
N GLY A 258 -10.54 -2.63 -5.08
CA GLY A 258 -9.34 -2.54 -5.92
C GLY A 258 -9.06 -1.15 -6.50
N GLN A 259 -9.86 -0.14 -6.17
CA GLN A 259 -9.67 1.24 -6.64
C GLN A 259 -10.47 2.25 -5.81
N PHE A 260 -9.96 3.48 -5.72
CA PHE A 260 -10.64 4.61 -5.09
C PHE A 260 -11.27 5.56 -6.13
N GLY A 261 -12.09 5.05 -7.04
CA GLY A 261 -12.71 5.94 -8.03
C GLY A 261 -13.67 5.26 -8.99
N GLY A 262 -14.39 6.08 -9.74
CA GLY A 262 -15.28 5.63 -10.79
C GLY A 262 -16.64 5.12 -10.31
N SER A 263 -17.43 4.65 -11.28
CA SER A 263 -18.79 4.20 -11.04
C SER A 263 -18.85 2.84 -10.33
N LYS A 264 -17.88 1.96 -10.57
CA LYS A 264 -17.78 0.66 -9.89
C LYS A 264 -17.59 0.87 -8.39
N PHE A 265 -16.58 1.63 -7.98
CA PHE A 265 -16.36 1.95 -6.57
C PHE A 265 -17.66 2.42 -5.90
N LYS A 266 -18.31 3.43 -6.49
CA LYS A 266 -19.53 3.99 -5.91
C LYS A 266 -20.70 3.00 -5.85
N LYS A 267 -20.84 2.09 -6.84
CA LYS A 267 -21.92 1.09 -6.85
C LYS A 267 -21.78 0.13 -5.66
N TRP A 268 -20.58 -0.43 -5.46
CA TRP A 268 -20.32 -1.38 -4.37
C TRP A 268 -20.35 -0.69 -2.99
N PHE A 269 -19.69 0.45 -2.85
CA PHE A 269 -19.68 1.18 -1.60
C PHE A 269 -21.10 1.59 -1.14
N LYS A 270 -21.91 2.09 -2.06
CA LYS A 270 -23.30 2.48 -1.72
C LYS A 270 -24.14 1.30 -1.26
N ALA A 271 -23.95 0.12 -1.83
CA ALA A 271 -24.68 -1.07 -1.41
C ALA A 271 -24.40 -1.39 0.07
N LEU A 272 -23.16 -1.22 0.55
CA LEU A 272 -22.82 -1.36 1.97
C LEU A 272 -23.36 -0.20 2.81
N ALA A 273 -23.08 1.03 2.40
CA ALA A 273 -23.39 2.21 3.19
C ALA A 273 -24.91 2.50 3.31
N GLU A 274 -25.70 2.03 2.34
CA GLU A 274 -27.16 2.18 2.32
C GLU A 274 -27.90 0.95 2.90
N ASP A 275 -27.18 -0.15 3.28
CA ASP A 275 -27.78 -1.30 3.95
C ASP A 275 -28.12 -0.95 5.41
N GLU A 276 -29.31 -1.32 5.87
CA GLU A 276 -29.82 -0.99 7.21
C GLU A 276 -29.02 -1.62 8.35
N THR A 277 -28.32 -2.72 8.09
CA THR A 277 -27.50 -3.45 9.09
C THR A 277 -26.05 -2.97 9.06
N LEU A 278 -25.46 -2.89 7.87
CA LEU A 278 -24.02 -2.63 7.70
C LEU A 278 -23.70 -1.13 7.69
N GLY A 279 -24.58 -0.30 7.12
CA GLY A 279 -24.33 1.15 7.05
C GLY A 279 -24.03 1.79 8.40
N PRO A 280 -24.79 1.50 9.48
CA PRO A 280 -24.52 2.05 10.82
C PRO A 280 -23.20 1.62 11.44
N VAL A 281 -22.58 0.51 11.00
CA VAL A 281 -21.32 -0.04 11.54
C VAL A 281 -20.14 0.10 10.57
N LEU A 282 -20.37 0.72 9.43
CA LEU A 282 -19.31 1.03 8.47
C LEU A 282 -18.53 2.27 8.94
N HIS A 283 -17.57 2.07 9.85
CA HIS A 283 -16.74 3.15 10.39
C HIS A 283 -15.45 3.34 9.62
N THR A 284 -14.96 2.30 8.97
CA THR A 284 -13.74 2.30 8.17
C THR A 284 -14.01 1.71 6.80
N LEU A 285 -13.39 2.32 5.80
CA LEU A 285 -13.40 1.88 4.41
C LEU A 285 -11.99 1.48 4.03
N SER A 286 -11.78 0.21 3.73
CA SER A 286 -10.54 -0.30 3.18
C SER A 286 -10.57 -0.37 1.67
N GLY A 287 -9.43 -0.08 1.06
CA GLY A 287 -9.31 -0.15 -0.39
C GLY A 287 -7.88 -0.02 -0.88
N HIS A 288 -7.72 -0.29 -2.17
CA HIS A 288 -6.45 -0.35 -2.86
C HIS A 288 -6.25 0.86 -3.77
N SER A 289 -5.01 1.27 -3.89
CA SER A 289 -4.68 2.48 -4.64
C SER A 289 -4.38 2.23 -6.12
N TYR A 290 -4.92 1.13 -6.67
CA TYR A 290 -4.81 0.79 -8.10
C TYR A 290 -5.82 1.54 -8.96
N ASN A 291 -5.56 1.60 -10.26
CA ASN A 291 -6.52 2.01 -11.31
C ASN A 291 -7.29 3.31 -11.04
N SER A 292 -6.74 4.22 -10.26
CA SER A 292 -7.35 5.52 -9.93
C SER A 292 -6.35 6.63 -10.12
N SER A 293 -6.68 7.61 -10.95
CA SER A 293 -5.91 8.85 -11.02
C SER A 293 -6.08 9.65 -9.73
N PHE A 294 -5.12 10.51 -9.40
CA PHE A 294 -5.25 11.42 -8.26
C PHE A 294 -6.52 12.30 -8.37
N ALA A 295 -6.86 12.74 -9.56
CA ALA A 295 -8.09 13.48 -9.78
C ALA A 295 -9.37 12.67 -9.50
N ASP A 296 -9.37 11.36 -9.72
CA ASP A 296 -10.51 10.49 -9.39
C ASP A 296 -10.57 10.23 -7.87
N LYS A 297 -9.42 10.05 -7.23
CA LYS A 297 -9.32 9.99 -5.76
C LYS A 297 -9.84 11.27 -5.11
N GLU A 298 -9.45 12.46 -5.61
CA GLU A 298 -9.99 13.75 -5.12
C GLU A 298 -11.51 13.85 -5.22
N LYS A 299 -12.08 13.46 -6.38
CA LYS A 299 -13.54 13.46 -6.56
C LYS A 299 -14.22 12.50 -5.58
N THR A 300 -13.61 11.34 -5.35
CA THR A 300 -14.13 10.33 -4.43
C THR A 300 -14.00 10.81 -2.99
N ALA A 301 -12.87 11.33 -2.57
CA ALA A 301 -12.66 11.88 -1.23
C ALA A 301 -13.63 13.03 -0.91
N LYS A 302 -13.80 13.98 -1.83
CA LYS A 302 -14.79 15.07 -1.69
C LYS A 302 -16.21 14.53 -1.55
N TRP A 303 -16.56 13.49 -2.29
CA TRP A 303 -17.88 12.87 -2.22
C TRP A 303 -18.07 12.10 -0.91
N LEU A 304 -17.07 11.32 -0.47
CA LEU A 304 -17.10 10.62 0.82
C LEU A 304 -17.20 11.61 1.97
N LYS A 305 -16.33 12.60 2.06
CA LYS A 305 -16.33 13.63 3.11
C LYS A 305 -17.66 14.39 3.22
N LYS A 306 -18.33 14.62 2.08
CA LYS A 306 -19.64 15.29 2.05
C LYS A 306 -20.76 14.42 2.59
N ASN A 307 -20.75 13.11 2.29
CA ASN A 307 -21.89 12.22 2.55
C ASN A 307 -21.67 11.30 3.75
N TYR A 308 -20.39 11.04 4.09
CA TYR A 308 -19.96 10.14 5.16
C TYR A 308 -18.77 10.76 5.90
N PRO A 309 -18.98 11.90 6.63
CA PRO A 309 -17.88 12.72 7.18
C PRO A 309 -17.05 12.00 8.25
N ASP A 310 -17.60 11.01 8.92
CA ASP A 310 -16.96 10.27 10.02
C ASP A 310 -16.25 8.99 9.53
N LEU A 311 -16.36 8.67 8.22
CA LEU A 311 -15.76 7.47 7.64
C LEU A 311 -14.23 7.64 7.59
N LYS A 312 -13.53 6.71 8.19
CA LYS A 312 -12.07 6.58 8.09
C LYS A 312 -11.71 5.78 6.84
N ILE A 313 -10.53 6.02 6.28
CA ILE A 313 -10.06 5.30 5.09
C ILE A 313 -8.73 4.63 5.40
N ARG A 314 -8.60 3.34 5.08
CA ARG A 314 -7.34 2.59 5.04
C ARG A 314 -6.96 2.35 3.58
N CYS A 315 -5.72 2.65 3.23
CA CYS A 315 -5.13 2.18 1.99
C CYS A 315 -4.42 0.86 2.31
N THR A 316 -5.11 -0.25 2.06
CA THR A 316 -4.69 -1.58 2.50
C THR A 316 -3.81 -2.31 1.50
N GLU A 317 -3.67 -1.75 0.28
CA GLU A 317 -2.84 -2.36 -0.75
C GLU A 317 -2.43 -1.39 -1.84
N TRP A 318 -1.16 -1.41 -2.17
CA TRP A 318 -0.61 -0.82 -3.39
C TRP A 318 0.77 -1.36 -3.71
N THR A 319 1.06 -1.51 -5.00
CA THR A 319 2.39 -1.63 -5.59
C THR A 319 2.40 -1.07 -7.00
N GLU A 320 3.58 -0.82 -7.57
CA GLU A 320 3.69 -0.43 -8.97
C GLU A 320 3.48 -1.64 -9.88
N MET A 321 2.34 -1.66 -10.59
CA MET A 321 1.93 -2.77 -11.48
C MET A 321 2.64 -2.69 -12.84
N THR A 322 3.97 -2.77 -12.82
CA THR A 322 4.83 -2.66 -14.01
C THR A 322 5.80 -3.84 -14.07
N SER A 323 5.97 -4.43 -15.24
CA SER A 323 6.92 -5.53 -15.48
C SER A 323 8.36 -5.04 -15.48
N GLY A 324 9.28 -5.93 -15.12
CA GLY A 324 10.71 -5.65 -14.97
C GLY A 324 11.02 -5.15 -13.57
N ARG A 325 11.93 -5.84 -12.85
CA ARG A 325 12.39 -5.38 -11.53
C ARG A 325 13.08 -4.02 -11.66
N ASP A 326 12.79 -3.14 -10.73
CA ASP A 326 13.53 -1.90 -10.53
C ASP A 326 14.09 -1.90 -9.12
N LEU A 327 15.40 -1.82 -9.00
CA LEU A 327 16.11 -1.73 -7.72
C LEU A 327 16.46 -0.28 -7.34
N GLY A 328 16.28 0.66 -8.28
CA GLY A 328 16.70 2.05 -8.20
C GLY A 328 15.64 3.01 -7.69
N MET A 329 15.92 4.30 -7.91
CA MET A 329 15.08 5.39 -7.40
C MET A 329 13.80 5.64 -8.20
N ASP A 330 13.70 5.22 -9.48
CA ASP A 330 12.50 5.46 -10.29
C ASP A 330 11.22 4.99 -9.58
N SER A 331 11.18 3.70 -9.20
CA SER A 331 10.03 3.15 -8.47
C SER A 331 9.91 3.67 -7.03
N ALA A 332 11.01 4.05 -6.40
CA ALA A 332 10.98 4.56 -5.02
C ALA A 332 10.27 5.92 -4.94
N VAL A 333 10.56 6.84 -5.87
CA VAL A 333 9.89 8.15 -5.90
C VAL A 333 8.42 8.03 -6.33
N ILE A 334 8.09 7.11 -7.25
CA ILE A 334 6.69 6.82 -7.62
C ILE A 334 5.90 6.33 -6.40
N MET A 335 6.46 5.40 -5.61
CA MET A 335 5.84 4.91 -4.38
C MET A 335 5.68 6.05 -3.37
N ALA A 336 6.71 6.85 -3.13
CA ALA A 336 6.66 7.95 -2.18
C ALA A 336 5.61 9.01 -2.56
N ASP A 337 5.50 9.33 -3.85
CA ASP A 337 4.45 10.19 -4.36
C ASP A 337 3.05 9.60 -4.16
N MET A 338 2.89 8.29 -4.37
CA MET A 338 1.62 7.59 -4.12
C MET A 338 1.23 7.68 -2.65
N ILE A 339 2.15 7.37 -1.72
CA ILE A 339 1.90 7.47 -0.28
C ILE A 339 1.50 8.90 0.10
N CYS A 340 2.29 9.91 -0.30
CA CYS A 340 1.99 11.31 -0.01
C CYS A 340 0.59 11.71 -0.51
N ASN A 341 0.21 11.30 -1.73
CA ASN A 341 -1.09 11.65 -2.30
C ASN A 341 -2.24 10.89 -1.63
N ASP A 342 -2.10 9.61 -1.34
CA ASP A 342 -3.15 8.85 -0.64
C ASP A 342 -3.41 9.41 0.76
N LEU A 343 -2.36 9.71 1.51
CA LEU A 343 -2.48 10.30 2.84
C LEU A 343 -3.05 11.72 2.81
N LYS A 344 -2.79 12.51 1.75
CA LYS A 344 -3.31 13.88 1.61
C LYS A 344 -4.72 13.95 1.01
N ILE A 345 -4.99 13.15 -0.01
CA ILE A 345 -6.25 13.22 -0.77
C ILE A 345 -7.36 12.45 -0.08
N LEU A 346 -7.05 11.24 0.39
CA LEU A 346 -8.02 10.35 1.00
C LEU A 346 -8.11 10.54 2.52
N ASP A 347 -7.21 11.30 3.12
CA ASP A 347 -6.99 11.33 4.58
C ASP A 347 -6.81 9.89 5.15
N ALA A 348 -6.10 9.02 4.39
CA ALA A 348 -5.92 7.63 4.79
C ALA A 348 -5.18 7.52 6.12
N ILE A 349 -5.71 6.72 7.06
CA ILE A 349 -5.15 6.56 8.40
C ILE A 349 -4.03 5.53 8.46
N SER A 350 -3.99 4.60 7.47
CA SER A 350 -2.90 3.64 7.31
C SER A 350 -2.58 3.43 5.84
N TRP A 351 -1.36 2.92 5.58
CA TRP A 351 -0.94 2.59 4.23
C TRP A 351 -0.14 1.29 4.25
N THR A 352 -0.56 0.31 3.44
CA THR A 352 0.01 -1.03 3.41
C THR A 352 0.53 -1.35 2.01
N TYR A 353 1.79 -1.74 1.93
CA TYR A 353 2.42 -2.17 0.69
C TYR A 353 1.96 -3.59 0.30
N TRP A 354 1.82 -3.88 -1.03
CA TRP A 354 1.30 -5.18 -1.44
C TRP A 354 2.24 -6.33 -1.10
N LEU A 355 3.45 -6.39 -1.68
CA LEU A 355 4.37 -7.48 -1.42
C LEU A 355 5.63 -6.97 -0.72
N ALA A 356 5.81 -7.29 0.56
CA ALA A 356 7.08 -6.99 1.22
C ALA A 356 8.24 -7.71 0.52
N VAL A 357 8.05 -8.98 0.16
CA VAL A 357 9.04 -9.81 -0.52
C VAL A 357 8.47 -10.34 -1.83
N SER A 358 9.21 -10.23 -2.93
CA SER A 358 8.80 -10.74 -4.24
C SER A 358 9.90 -11.58 -4.89
N GLN A 359 9.49 -12.61 -5.64
CA GLN A 359 10.36 -13.33 -6.56
C GLN A 359 10.17 -12.91 -8.03
N TYR A 360 9.14 -12.11 -8.31
CA TYR A 360 8.68 -11.84 -9.68
C TYR A 360 9.53 -10.82 -10.40
N ASP A 361 9.47 -10.84 -11.73
CA ASP A 361 10.05 -9.80 -12.59
C ASP A 361 9.03 -8.66 -12.78
N TRP A 362 8.66 -8.05 -11.65
CA TRP A 362 7.73 -6.92 -11.54
C TRP A 362 8.30 -5.90 -10.55
N ARG A 363 7.80 -4.67 -10.59
CA ARG A 363 8.15 -3.60 -9.65
C ARG A 363 7.32 -3.66 -8.36
N ASP A 364 7.20 -4.86 -7.78
CA ASP A 364 6.24 -5.17 -6.72
C ASP A 364 6.86 -5.45 -5.34
N GLY A 365 8.16 -5.75 -5.23
CA GLY A 365 8.82 -6.06 -3.96
C GLY A 365 9.50 -4.86 -3.31
N LEU A 366 9.44 -4.75 -1.97
CA LEU A 366 10.38 -3.92 -1.20
C LEU A 366 11.76 -4.56 -1.22
N LEU A 367 11.81 -5.89 -1.21
CA LEU A 367 12.99 -6.69 -1.47
C LEU A 367 12.65 -7.86 -2.39
N TYR A 368 13.67 -8.36 -3.09
CA TYR A 368 13.54 -9.50 -3.98
C TYR A 368 14.33 -10.68 -3.48
N VAL A 369 13.80 -11.87 -3.79
CA VAL A 369 14.43 -13.16 -3.56
C VAL A 369 14.42 -13.96 -4.87
N ASP A 370 15.33 -14.93 -4.97
CA ASP A 370 15.39 -15.87 -6.09
C ASP A 370 15.42 -17.31 -5.54
N PRO A 371 14.24 -17.94 -5.30
CA PRO A 371 14.16 -19.25 -4.65
C PRO A 371 14.86 -20.37 -5.41
N SER A 372 15.13 -20.20 -6.72
CA SER A 372 15.85 -21.13 -7.58
C SER A 372 17.37 -21.07 -7.43
N GLU A 373 17.90 -20.03 -6.79
CA GLU A 373 19.34 -19.88 -6.57
C GLU A 373 19.88 -20.89 -5.57
N PRO A 374 21.17 -21.23 -5.66
CA PRO A 374 21.80 -22.13 -4.69
C PRO A 374 21.69 -21.63 -3.25
N LYS A 375 21.59 -22.55 -2.32
CA LYS A 375 21.61 -22.24 -0.88
C LYS A 375 22.98 -21.72 -0.41
N PRO A 376 23.03 -20.82 0.60
CA PRO A 376 21.88 -20.27 1.30
C PRO A 376 21.07 -19.31 0.42
N GLN A 377 19.76 -19.23 0.67
CA GLN A 377 18.91 -18.26 0.02
C GLN A 377 19.40 -16.84 0.31
N THR A 378 19.23 -15.96 -0.65
CA THR A 378 19.66 -14.56 -0.56
C THR A 378 18.49 -13.62 -0.88
N TYR A 379 18.65 -12.37 -0.49
CA TYR A 379 17.70 -11.32 -0.82
C TYR A 379 18.43 -10.06 -1.31
N THR A 380 17.72 -9.24 -2.07
CA THR A 380 18.21 -7.96 -2.58
C THR A 380 17.26 -6.85 -2.16
N LEU A 381 17.73 -5.86 -1.42
CA LEU A 381 16.97 -4.67 -1.07
C LEU A 381 16.85 -3.74 -2.27
N THR A 382 15.73 -3.01 -2.35
CA THR A 382 15.49 -1.99 -3.36
C THR A 382 15.54 -0.59 -2.76
N LYS A 383 15.66 0.45 -3.59
CA LYS A 383 15.47 1.82 -3.11
C LYS A 383 14.05 2.08 -2.60
N ARG A 384 13.04 1.29 -3.03
CA ARG A 384 11.70 1.31 -2.42
C ARG A 384 11.71 0.93 -0.95
N TYR A 385 12.51 -0.06 -0.56
CA TYR A 385 12.66 -0.43 0.85
C TYR A 385 13.09 0.77 1.69
N TYR A 386 14.16 1.44 1.28
CA TYR A 386 14.66 2.61 2.00
C TYR A 386 13.71 3.81 1.90
N GLY A 387 13.12 4.04 0.71
CA GLY A 387 12.12 5.08 0.51
C GLY A 387 10.85 4.86 1.36
N TYR A 388 10.44 3.62 1.57
CA TYR A 388 9.35 3.29 2.49
C TYR A 388 9.75 3.58 3.93
N GLY A 389 11.00 3.30 4.30
CA GLY A 389 11.58 3.63 5.60
C GLY A 389 11.57 5.13 5.92
N ASN A 390 11.60 6.02 4.91
CA ASN A 390 11.42 7.47 5.11
C ASN A 390 10.06 7.82 5.72
N PHE A 391 9.07 6.95 5.59
CA PHE A 391 7.76 7.09 6.25
C PHE A 391 7.69 6.24 7.53
N THR A 392 7.91 4.95 7.42
CA THR A 392 7.58 3.97 8.48
C THR A 392 8.41 4.13 9.74
N ARG A 393 9.66 4.57 9.61
CA ARG A 393 10.55 4.78 10.78
C ARG A 393 10.24 6.06 11.54
N PHE A 394 9.62 7.04 10.91
CA PHE A 394 9.46 8.41 11.48
C PHE A 394 8.01 8.78 11.75
N VAL A 395 7.05 8.20 11.06
CA VAL A 395 5.62 8.46 11.26
C VAL A 395 5.01 7.26 11.97
N LYS A 396 4.84 7.39 13.28
CA LYS A 396 4.33 6.31 14.13
C LYS A 396 2.82 6.45 14.36
N GLU A 397 2.22 5.42 14.94
CA GLU A 397 0.83 5.49 15.40
C GLU A 397 0.61 6.70 16.29
N GLY A 398 -0.51 7.38 16.12
CA GLY A 398 -0.84 8.59 16.85
C GLY A 398 -0.30 9.89 16.24
N ALA A 399 0.62 9.82 15.26
CA ALA A 399 1.07 11.00 14.52
C ALA A 399 -0.12 11.65 13.78
N VAL A 400 -0.28 12.96 13.90
CA VAL A 400 -1.36 13.71 13.26
C VAL A 400 -0.84 14.42 12.03
N ARG A 401 -1.42 14.14 10.87
CA ARG A 401 -1.08 14.88 9.66
C ARG A 401 -1.49 16.34 9.80
N VAL A 402 -0.60 17.24 9.39
CA VAL A 402 -0.84 18.70 9.39
C VAL A 402 -0.80 19.24 7.96
N GLY A 403 -1.41 20.42 7.76
CA GLY A 403 -1.50 21.05 6.45
C GLY A 403 -0.13 21.39 5.87
N THR A 404 0.07 21.05 4.59
CA THR A 404 1.28 21.36 3.83
C THR A 404 0.94 21.98 2.49
N GLN A 405 1.69 23.01 2.11
CA GLN A 405 1.61 23.61 0.79
C GLN A 405 3.01 23.87 0.25
N MET A 406 3.34 23.19 -0.85
CA MET A 406 4.55 23.46 -1.64
C MET A 406 4.24 24.50 -2.71
N ASP A 407 5.06 25.54 -2.82
CA ASP A 407 4.90 26.50 -3.88
C ASP A 407 5.49 26.01 -5.22
N ARG A 408 4.65 26.01 -6.25
CA ARG A 408 4.95 26.04 -7.71
C ARG A 408 5.86 24.98 -8.33
N ASP A 409 6.35 23.98 -7.65
CA ASP A 409 7.13 22.91 -8.29
C ASP A 409 6.32 21.61 -8.35
N LYS A 410 6.02 21.16 -9.56
CA LYS A 410 5.22 19.92 -9.77
C LYS A 410 6.03 18.65 -9.56
N GLU A 411 7.36 18.76 -9.55
CA GLU A 411 8.27 17.64 -9.29
C GLU A 411 8.60 17.51 -7.80
N LEU A 412 8.09 18.44 -6.96
CA LEU A 412 8.19 18.37 -5.52
C LEU A 412 6.87 17.96 -4.88
N ASN A 413 6.91 16.98 -4.01
CA ASN A 413 5.81 16.59 -3.14
C ASN A 413 6.24 16.66 -1.68
N SER A 414 5.30 16.82 -0.77
CA SER A 414 5.59 16.90 0.65
C SER A 414 4.40 16.50 1.50
N ILE A 415 4.67 15.98 2.68
CA ILE A 415 3.67 15.71 3.72
C ILE A 415 4.31 15.95 5.08
N ALA A 416 3.52 16.33 6.07
CA ALA A 416 4.02 16.59 7.42
C ALA A 416 3.10 16.03 8.50
N PHE A 417 3.72 15.61 9.60
CA PHE A 417 3.06 15.03 10.77
C PHE A 417 3.61 15.65 12.05
N GLU A 418 2.71 15.90 12.98
CA GLU A 418 3.05 16.36 14.33
C GLU A 418 2.76 15.24 15.32
N GLN A 419 3.71 14.97 16.20
CA GLN A 419 3.56 14.05 17.32
C GLN A 419 4.49 14.46 18.47
N ASP A 420 3.96 14.58 19.69
CA ASP A 420 4.71 14.83 20.91
C ASP A 420 5.67 16.04 20.84
N GLY A 421 5.23 17.09 20.12
CA GLY A 421 6.02 18.31 19.92
C GLY A 421 7.10 18.22 18.86
N LYS A 422 7.20 17.10 18.14
CA LYS A 422 8.08 16.90 16.99
C LYS A 422 7.30 17.12 15.71
N LEU A 423 7.94 17.71 14.70
CA LEU A 423 7.42 17.83 13.36
C LEU A 423 8.26 16.98 12.41
N THR A 424 7.63 15.97 11.82
CA THR A 424 8.23 15.14 10.78
C THR A 424 7.71 15.57 9.42
N MET A 425 8.59 15.94 8.53
CA MET A 425 8.28 16.29 7.14
C MET A 425 8.95 15.30 6.20
N ILE A 426 8.20 14.74 5.25
CA ILE A 426 8.75 13.94 4.16
C ILE A 426 8.64 14.75 2.87
N LEU A 427 9.77 14.89 2.17
CA LEU A 427 9.93 15.64 0.94
C LEU A 427 10.34 14.67 -0.16
N VAL A 428 9.70 14.77 -1.32
CA VAL A 428 9.99 13.94 -2.48
C VAL A 428 10.37 14.86 -3.64
N ASN A 429 11.56 14.64 -4.23
CA ASN A 429 11.95 15.24 -5.48
C ASN A 429 11.90 14.17 -6.58
N SER A 430 10.90 14.24 -7.44
CA SER A 430 10.72 13.30 -8.56
C SER A 430 11.48 13.71 -9.84
N SER A 431 12.15 14.87 -9.85
CA SER A 431 12.97 15.29 -11.00
C SER A 431 14.14 14.36 -11.21
N ALA A 432 14.29 13.84 -12.43
CA ALA A 432 15.38 12.95 -12.77
C ALA A 432 16.75 13.67 -12.91
N GLU A 433 16.73 14.97 -13.13
CA GLU A 433 17.95 15.72 -13.50
C GLU A 433 18.30 16.85 -12.53
N ASN A 434 17.30 17.37 -11.81
CA ASN A 434 17.49 18.63 -11.11
C ASN A 434 17.41 18.46 -9.59
N GLU A 435 18.44 18.96 -8.90
CA GLU A 435 18.32 19.17 -7.47
C GLU A 435 17.29 20.28 -7.16
N ARG A 436 16.71 20.24 -5.99
CA ARG A 436 15.72 21.21 -5.51
C ARG A 436 16.10 21.72 -4.13
N GLN A 437 16.18 23.03 -3.99
CA GLN A 437 16.33 23.66 -2.67
C GLN A 437 14.93 24.01 -2.12
N VAL A 438 14.66 23.61 -0.87
CA VAL A 438 13.38 23.85 -0.20
C VAL A 438 13.64 24.59 1.11
N SER A 439 13.03 25.76 1.24
CA SER A 439 12.95 26.51 2.52
C SER A 439 11.65 26.22 3.24
N PHE A 440 11.64 26.40 4.56
CA PHE A 440 10.48 26.14 5.40
C PHE A 440 9.83 27.43 5.88
N ASN A 441 8.49 27.48 5.83
CA ASN A 441 7.67 28.52 6.45
C ASN A 441 6.71 27.83 7.43
N ILE A 442 7.07 27.85 8.73
CA ILE A 442 6.33 27.18 9.80
C ILE A 442 5.96 28.25 10.83
N ALA A 443 4.68 28.59 10.93
CA ALA A 443 4.21 29.60 11.86
C ALA A 443 4.40 29.13 13.32
N ASN A 444 4.90 30.02 14.17
CA ASN A 444 5.12 29.76 15.62
C ASN A 444 6.06 28.56 15.90
N ALA A 445 6.96 28.23 14.96
CA ALA A 445 7.95 27.18 15.16
C ALA A 445 8.87 27.50 16.34
N ASN A 446 9.01 26.54 17.25
CA ASN A 446 9.89 26.64 18.42
C ASN A 446 10.69 25.34 18.60
N TYR A 447 11.37 24.95 17.52
CA TYR A 447 12.22 23.77 17.51
C TYR A 447 13.67 24.16 17.81
N GLN A 448 14.44 23.22 18.36
CA GLN A 448 15.86 23.42 18.67
C GLN A 448 16.77 22.80 17.63
N THR A 449 16.37 21.63 17.13
CA THR A 449 17.19 20.82 16.20
C THR A 449 16.44 20.52 14.93
N MET A 450 17.21 20.32 13.86
CA MET A 450 16.75 19.77 12.58
C MET A 450 17.67 18.61 12.21
N THR A 451 17.08 17.44 12.00
CA THR A 451 17.80 16.25 11.57
C THR A 451 17.20 15.76 10.24
N THR A 452 18.08 15.36 9.32
CA THR A 452 17.66 14.90 7.99
C THR A 452 18.14 13.49 7.70
N TRP A 453 17.29 12.70 7.05
CA TRP A 453 17.58 11.36 6.51
C TRP A 453 17.26 11.35 5.04
N LEU A 454 18.13 10.75 4.24
CA LEU A 454 18.07 10.78 2.78
C LEU A 454 18.07 9.37 2.19
N THR A 455 17.18 9.18 1.22
CA THR A 455 17.24 8.07 0.26
C THR A 455 17.35 8.66 -1.14
N ASP A 456 18.45 8.34 -1.83
CA ASP A 456 18.70 8.69 -3.23
C ASP A 456 19.56 7.60 -3.90
N GLU A 457 20.15 7.83 -5.05
CA GLU A 457 20.98 6.85 -5.74
C GLU A 457 22.14 6.34 -4.86
N THR A 458 22.66 7.19 -3.98
CA THR A 458 23.89 6.95 -3.19
C THR A 458 23.66 6.77 -1.69
N HIS A 459 22.50 7.16 -1.17
CA HIS A 459 22.12 7.06 0.24
C HIS A 459 20.95 6.10 0.45
N ASP A 460 21.05 5.30 1.49
CA ASP A 460 20.09 4.25 1.87
C ASP A 460 19.43 4.57 3.21
N LEU A 461 18.57 5.62 3.22
CA LEU A 461 17.94 6.14 4.43
C LEU A 461 19.00 6.56 5.48
N GLU A 462 20.01 7.25 5.03
CA GLU A 462 21.11 7.67 5.87
C GLU A 462 20.84 9.03 6.53
N GLN A 463 21.27 9.19 7.78
CA GLN A 463 21.25 10.49 8.44
C GLN A 463 22.34 11.38 7.81
N THR A 464 21.92 12.44 7.10
CA THR A 464 22.81 13.32 6.37
C THR A 464 23.20 14.58 7.11
N ALA A 465 22.35 15.06 8.03
CA ALA A 465 22.68 16.22 8.87
C ALA A 465 21.94 16.17 10.22
N GLN A 466 22.54 16.81 11.20
CA GLN A 466 21.91 17.24 12.45
C GLN A 466 22.44 18.62 12.79
N THR A 467 21.56 19.62 12.79
CA THR A 467 21.95 21.04 12.96
C THR A 467 20.99 21.73 13.93
N ALA A 468 21.35 22.91 14.42
CA ALA A 468 20.39 23.78 15.08
C ALA A 468 19.30 24.18 14.08
N TYR A 469 18.05 24.19 14.53
CA TYR A 469 16.95 24.67 13.70
C TYR A 469 17.08 26.16 13.41
N SER A 470 16.81 26.56 12.19
CA SER A 470 16.71 27.97 11.78
C SER A 470 15.46 28.16 10.93
N ALA A 471 14.64 29.15 11.30
CA ALA A 471 13.45 29.53 10.53
C ALA A 471 13.77 30.01 9.09
N GLN A 472 15.03 30.33 8.80
CA GLN A 472 15.54 30.71 7.47
C GLN A 472 16.35 29.57 6.83
N GLY A 473 16.38 28.40 7.46
CA GLY A 473 17.05 27.22 6.95
C GLY A 473 16.39 26.67 5.69
N SER A 474 17.19 25.96 4.90
CA SER A 474 16.73 25.22 3.74
C SER A 474 17.44 23.87 3.66
N VAL A 475 16.82 22.93 2.98
CA VAL A 475 17.44 21.66 2.60
C VAL A 475 17.58 21.58 1.09
N THR A 476 18.56 20.80 0.62
CA THR A 476 18.73 20.51 -0.80
C THR A 476 18.39 19.04 -1.04
N LEU A 477 17.42 18.79 -1.91
CA LEU A 477 17.02 17.46 -2.34
C LEU A 477 17.73 17.14 -3.65
N PRO A 478 18.58 16.12 -3.71
CA PRO A 478 19.15 15.61 -4.95
C PRO A 478 18.05 15.22 -5.96
N PRO A 479 18.39 15.05 -7.24
CA PRO A 479 17.48 14.43 -8.20
C PRO A 479 17.00 13.07 -7.70
N GLN A 480 15.74 12.72 -7.98
CA GLN A 480 15.14 11.45 -7.57
C GLN A 480 15.46 11.09 -6.11
N SER A 481 14.96 11.86 -5.16
CA SER A 481 15.29 11.66 -3.75
C SER A 481 14.05 11.76 -2.86
N ILE A 482 14.16 11.10 -1.71
CA ILE A 482 13.17 11.15 -0.62
C ILE A 482 13.93 11.56 0.63
N MET A 483 13.53 12.67 1.24
CA MET A 483 14.17 13.20 2.44
C MET A 483 13.16 13.30 3.58
N THR A 484 13.50 12.73 4.72
CA THR A 484 12.78 12.96 5.96
C THR A 484 13.50 14.02 6.76
N VAL A 485 12.77 15.04 7.21
CA VAL A 485 13.26 16.12 8.06
C VAL A 485 12.48 16.06 9.37
N VAL A 486 13.18 15.92 10.47
CA VAL A 486 12.60 15.94 11.82
C VAL A 486 13.04 17.19 12.55
N LEU A 487 12.08 17.95 13.05
CA LEU A 487 12.29 19.12 13.91
C LEU A 487 11.87 18.78 15.35
N GLU A 488 12.78 19.06 16.31
CA GLU A 488 12.58 18.80 17.73
C GLU A 488 12.90 20.02 18.59
#